data_b9e57cd0b3aaf5c43122f11278960191
#
_entry.id   b9e57cd0b3aaf5c43122f11278960191
#
_cell.length_a   1.000
_cell.length_b   1.000
_cell.length_c   1.000
_cell.angle_alpha   90.00
_cell.angle_beta   90.00
_cell.angle_gamma   90.00
#
_symmetry.space_group_name_H-M   'P 1'
#
loop_
_entity.id
_entity.type
_entity.pdbx_description
1 polymer ?
#
loop_
_entity_poly.entity_id
_entity_poly.type
_entity_poly.pdbx_seq_one_letter_code
_entity_poly.pdbx_strand_id
1 'polypeptide(L)'
;ASATNGKVFRDDLGEFTRIRNGILKYYPEEVRIKKIAREAALMAQSGQYNYNRMFGRGEKVTADIALAEFLKHTMSMIYLLNRRFAPFYKWMHRGLREMKVLTEIGDILTALVELPNGDERIPDMIELIVAMIIKEMKKQGLTSGEDNYLEHHTDNILHSIPQKDRKEQKEGSFQMALINEVIGLEWETARNPVEGCNVRDTESFDVFTMSRESIYGSWTTEMLKSRIHDLRMMKDKGWNPEITPVKQEIAEEIMKVWMDWLEELAVRYPKSADFLRGAFLLAEIFASPEECLQAELLSYSEETLDLYGRFIAQLCEEGRNLAEMTMHKLALYCGSGSLDRFEESL
;
A
#
# COMPACT_ATOMS: atom_id res chain seq x y z
N ALA A 1 3.35 2.30 -18.90
CA ALA A 1 3.86 2.44 -20.28
C ALA A 1 4.16 3.91 -20.63
N SER A 2 3.25 4.88 -20.40
CA SER A 2 3.44 6.27 -20.84
C SER A 2 4.74 6.91 -20.33
N ALA A 3 5.06 6.78 -19.06
CA ALA A 3 6.28 7.32 -18.44
C ALA A 3 7.57 6.60 -18.87
N THR A 4 7.47 5.37 -19.38
CA THR A 4 8.61 4.53 -19.77
C THR A 4 8.83 4.49 -21.29
N ASN A 5 7.93 5.05 -22.07
CA ASN A 5 8.02 5.10 -23.53
C ASN A 5 8.81 6.35 -23.98
N GLY A 6 9.53 6.23 -25.08
CA GLY A 6 10.30 7.33 -25.69
C GLY A 6 11.60 7.68 -24.96
N LYS A 7 12.17 8.82 -25.30
CA LYS A 7 13.44 9.35 -24.78
C LYS A 7 13.19 10.59 -23.92
N VAL A 8 14.00 10.76 -22.89
CA VAL A 8 14.05 12.02 -22.14
C VAL A 8 14.91 12.99 -22.93
N PHE A 9 14.34 14.12 -23.34
CA PHE A 9 15.06 15.13 -24.12
C PHE A 9 15.72 16.18 -23.24
N ARG A 10 15.13 16.49 -22.08
CA ARG A 10 15.65 17.44 -21.12
C ARG A 10 15.16 17.09 -19.72
N ASP A 11 16.07 17.09 -18.76
CA ASP A 11 15.80 16.84 -17.33
C ASP A 11 16.98 17.41 -16.53
N ASP A 12 17.01 18.72 -16.40
CA ASP A 12 18.16 19.45 -15.83
C ASP A 12 18.42 19.08 -14.37
N LEU A 13 17.37 18.68 -13.64
CA LEU A 13 17.46 18.24 -12.23
C LEU A 13 17.69 16.72 -12.09
N GLY A 14 17.58 15.95 -13.18
CA GLY A 14 17.73 14.49 -13.16
C GLY A 14 16.60 13.72 -12.44
N GLU A 15 15.64 14.42 -11.88
CA GLU A 15 14.58 13.83 -11.03
C GLU A 15 13.60 12.96 -11.84
N PHE A 16 13.15 13.44 -13.00
CA PHE A 16 12.32 12.65 -13.90
C PHE A 16 13.03 11.37 -14.34
N THR A 17 14.31 11.50 -14.71
CA THR A 17 15.15 10.37 -15.13
C THR A 17 15.32 9.36 -13.99
N ARG A 18 15.53 9.81 -12.76
CA ARG A 18 15.64 8.97 -11.57
C ARG A 18 14.37 8.14 -11.35
N ILE A 19 13.20 8.80 -11.34
CA ILE A 19 11.89 8.15 -11.18
C ILE A 19 11.64 7.17 -12.34
N ARG A 20 11.87 7.62 -13.58
CA ARG A 20 11.71 6.80 -14.78
C ARG A 20 12.57 5.54 -14.75
N ASN A 21 13.83 5.65 -14.33
CA ASN A 21 14.73 4.51 -14.21
C ASN A 21 14.25 3.53 -13.12
N GLY A 22 13.65 4.03 -12.03
CA GLY A 22 12.97 3.20 -11.03
C GLY A 22 11.82 2.39 -11.65
N ILE A 23 10.96 3.06 -12.41
CA ILE A 23 9.81 2.40 -13.10
C ILE A 23 10.31 1.41 -14.16
N LEU A 24 11.39 1.71 -14.89
CA LEU A 24 11.97 0.83 -15.91
C LEU A 24 12.45 -0.53 -15.37
N LYS A 25 12.71 -0.65 -14.06
CA LYS A 25 12.98 -1.93 -13.40
C LYS A 25 11.78 -2.90 -13.42
N TYR A 26 10.65 -2.41 -13.87
CA TYR A 26 9.38 -3.11 -13.90
C TYR A 26 8.75 -3.29 -12.51
N TYR A 27 7.63 -4.04 -12.42
CA TYR A 27 7.00 -4.36 -11.14
C TYR A 27 7.92 -5.22 -10.26
N PRO A 28 7.93 -5.02 -8.93
CA PRO A 28 8.41 -6.04 -8.01
C PRO A 28 7.74 -7.40 -8.33
N GLU A 29 8.48 -8.49 -8.20
CA GLU A 29 8.01 -9.82 -8.64
C GLU A 29 6.70 -10.22 -7.97
N GLU A 30 6.56 -9.94 -6.70
CA GLU A 30 5.32 -10.17 -5.96
C GLU A 30 4.12 -9.44 -6.56
N VAL A 31 4.29 -8.14 -6.90
CA VAL A 31 3.22 -7.35 -7.54
C VAL A 31 2.86 -7.92 -8.91
N ARG A 32 3.86 -8.38 -9.67
CA ARG A 32 3.65 -9.04 -10.96
C ARG A 32 2.85 -10.33 -10.80
N ILE A 33 3.22 -11.19 -9.86
CA ILE A 33 2.55 -12.46 -9.59
C ILE A 33 1.10 -12.25 -9.14
N LYS A 34 0.85 -11.30 -8.23
CA LYS A 34 -0.52 -10.94 -7.82
C LYS A 34 -1.37 -10.44 -8.99
N LYS A 35 -0.79 -9.64 -9.88
CA LYS A 35 -1.49 -9.19 -11.09
C LYS A 35 -1.79 -10.36 -12.03
N ILE A 36 -0.87 -11.31 -12.21
CA ILE A 36 -1.09 -12.52 -13.01
C ILE A 36 -2.24 -13.36 -12.42
N ALA A 37 -2.25 -13.61 -11.11
CA ALA A 37 -3.34 -14.32 -10.45
C ALA A 37 -4.70 -13.65 -10.67
N ARG A 38 -4.75 -12.31 -10.54
CA ARG A 38 -5.96 -11.52 -10.83
C ARG A 38 -6.42 -11.67 -12.29
N GLU A 39 -5.51 -11.52 -13.25
CA GLU A 39 -5.88 -11.65 -14.67
C GLU A 39 -6.33 -13.08 -14.99
N ALA A 40 -5.74 -14.12 -14.38
CA ALA A 40 -6.18 -15.49 -14.51
C ALA A 40 -7.62 -15.69 -14.05
N ALA A 41 -7.98 -15.20 -12.85
CA ALA A 41 -9.35 -15.26 -12.35
C ALA A 41 -10.34 -14.50 -13.24
N LEU A 42 -9.98 -13.32 -13.72
CA LEU A 42 -10.86 -12.51 -14.59
C LEU A 42 -11.04 -13.12 -15.98
N MET A 43 -10.02 -13.76 -16.53
CA MET A 43 -10.11 -14.52 -17.77
C MET A 43 -11.01 -15.76 -17.62
N ALA A 44 -10.86 -16.52 -16.52
CA ALA A 44 -11.72 -17.64 -16.21
C ALA A 44 -13.18 -17.20 -16.11
N GLN A 45 -13.44 -16.17 -15.32
CA GLN A 45 -14.78 -15.64 -15.08
C GLN A 45 -15.43 -15.13 -16.37
N SER A 46 -14.73 -14.32 -17.16
CA SER A 46 -15.30 -13.70 -18.35
C SER A 46 -15.42 -14.68 -19.53
N GLY A 47 -14.32 -15.37 -19.86
CA GLY A 47 -14.27 -16.26 -21.03
C GLY A 47 -14.83 -17.66 -20.77
N GLN A 48 -14.21 -18.39 -19.84
CA GLN A 48 -14.54 -19.80 -19.63
C GLN A 48 -15.91 -20.02 -18.97
N TYR A 49 -16.33 -19.09 -18.06
CA TYR A 49 -17.59 -19.25 -17.34
C TYR A 49 -18.74 -18.42 -17.92
N ASN A 50 -18.59 -17.09 -17.98
CA ASN A 50 -19.75 -16.21 -18.29
C ASN A 50 -20.11 -16.20 -19.78
N TYR A 51 -19.13 -16.22 -20.71
CA TYR A 51 -19.46 -16.16 -22.13
C TYR A 51 -20.43 -17.27 -22.55
N ASN A 52 -20.08 -18.52 -22.33
CA ASN A 52 -20.91 -19.68 -22.68
C ASN A 52 -22.27 -19.68 -21.97
N ARG A 53 -22.27 -19.29 -20.70
CA ARG A 53 -23.49 -19.26 -19.88
C ARG A 53 -24.48 -18.21 -20.37
N MET A 54 -23.98 -17.01 -20.71
CA MET A 54 -24.86 -15.93 -21.21
C MET A 54 -25.33 -16.20 -22.62
N PHE A 55 -24.47 -16.71 -23.47
CA PHE A 55 -24.83 -17.12 -24.82
C PHE A 55 -25.92 -18.20 -24.80
N GLY A 56 -25.74 -19.27 -24.01
CA GLY A 56 -26.73 -20.34 -23.86
C GLY A 56 -28.09 -19.92 -23.28
N ARG A 57 -28.15 -18.74 -22.63
CA ARG A 57 -29.39 -18.11 -22.13
C ARG A 57 -30.02 -17.16 -23.13
N GLY A 58 -29.42 -16.93 -24.29
CA GLY A 58 -29.87 -15.96 -25.28
C GLY A 58 -29.52 -14.50 -24.96
N GLU A 59 -28.72 -14.24 -23.90
CA GLU A 59 -28.29 -12.92 -23.44
C GLU A 59 -27.07 -12.45 -24.25
N LYS A 60 -27.27 -12.17 -25.53
CA LYS A 60 -26.21 -11.87 -26.51
C LYS A 60 -25.37 -10.65 -26.13
N VAL A 61 -26.01 -9.56 -25.65
CA VAL A 61 -25.28 -8.34 -25.23
C VAL A 61 -24.35 -8.62 -24.07
N THR A 62 -24.82 -9.41 -23.09
CA THR A 62 -24.01 -9.79 -21.92
C THR A 62 -22.88 -10.75 -22.33
N ALA A 63 -23.11 -11.63 -23.28
CA ALA A 63 -22.08 -12.49 -23.85
C ALA A 63 -20.98 -11.68 -24.54
N ASP A 64 -21.34 -10.64 -25.32
CA ASP A 64 -20.37 -9.73 -25.97
C ASP A 64 -19.53 -8.95 -24.94
N ILE A 65 -20.17 -8.47 -23.87
CA ILE A 65 -19.45 -7.81 -22.76
C ILE A 65 -18.46 -8.79 -22.12
N ALA A 66 -18.86 -10.01 -21.85
CA ALA A 66 -18.01 -11.05 -21.29
C ALA A 66 -16.82 -11.36 -22.22
N LEU A 67 -17.07 -11.47 -23.53
CA LEU A 67 -16.01 -11.69 -24.52
C LEU A 67 -15.03 -10.49 -24.58
N ALA A 68 -15.53 -9.26 -24.57
CA ALA A 68 -14.71 -8.05 -24.58
C ALA A 68 -13.78 -7.98 -23.33
N GLU A 69 -14.30 -8.32 -22.15
CA GLU A 69 -13.50 -8.41 -20.92
C GLU A 69 -12.46 -9.53 -21.03
N PHE A 70 -12.80 -10.71 -21.55
CA PHE A 70 -11.84 -11.80 -21.80
C PHE A 70 -10.69 -11.35 -22.70
N LEU A 71 -10.97 -10.68 -23.82
CA LEU A 71 -9.96 -10.14 -24.73
C LEU A 71 -9.02 -9.16 -24.01
N LYS A 72 -9.56 -8.25 -23.23
CA LYS A 72 -8.81 -7.25 -22.47
C LYS A 72 -7.90 -7.91 -21.43
N HIS A 73 -8.42 -8.87 -20.66
CA HIS A 73 -7.65 -9.58 -19.64
C HIS A 73 -6.59 -10.51 -20.26
N THR A 74 -6.88 -11.15 -21.39
CA THR A 74 -5.90 -11.92 -22.17
C THR A 74 -4.71 -11.05 -22.58
N MET A 75 -4.96 -9.88 -23.17
CA MET A 75 -3.89 -8.95 -23.54
C MET A 75 -3.09 -8.52 -22.32
N SER A 76 -3.74 -8.15 -21.20
CA SER A 76 -3.07 -7.78 -19.95
C SER A 76 -2.18 -8.91 -19.42
N MET A 77 -2.66 -10.15 -19.44
CA MET A 77 -1.90 -11.34 -19.07
C MET A 77 -0.63 -11.51 -19.91
N ILE A 78 -0.72 -11.36 -21.23
CA ILE A 78 0.43 -11.46 -22.13
C ILE A 78 1.49 -10.40 -21.79
N TYR A 79 1.08 -9.15 -21.51
CA TYR A 79 2.02 -8.12 -21.09
C TYR A 79 2.73 -8.48 -19.79
N LEU A 80 2.01 -9.02 -18.80
CA LEU A 80 2.57 -9.44 -17.51
C LEU A 80 3.56 -10.61 -17.65
N LEU A 81 3.23 -11.60 -18.50
CA LEU A 81 4.11 -12.75 -18.79
C LEU A 81 5.38 -12.34 -19.55
N ASN A 82 5.32 -11.26 -20.33
CA ASN A 82 6.46 -10.67 -21.04
C ASN A 82 7.23 -9.63 -20.21
N ARG A 83 6.86 -9.38 -18.94
CA ARG A 83 7.44 -8.32 -18.08
C ARG A 83 7.45 -6.95 -18.75
N ARG A 84 6.34 -6.58 -19.40
CA ARG A 84 6.13 -5.29 -20.04
C ARG A 84 4.91 -4.60 -19.48
N PHE A 85 4.97 -3.26 -19.37
CA PHE A 85 3.80 -2.46 -18.99
C PHE A 85 2.78 -2.43 -20.12
N ALA A 86 1.55 -2.82 -19.83
CA ALA A 86 0.46 -2.67 -20.79
C ALA A 86 0.25 -1.18 -21.12
N PRO A 87 0.15 -0.81 -22.41
CA PRO A 87 -0.23 0.54 -22.80
C PRO A 87 -1.72 0.79 -22.54
N PHE A 88 -2.20 1.99 -22.87
CA PHE A 88 -3.63 2.27 -22.86
C PHE A 88 -4.37 1.30 -23.79
N TYR A 89 -5.58 0.88 -23.41
CA TYR A 89 -6.29 -0.25 -24.02
C TYR A 89 -6.31 -0.26 -25.54
N LYS A 90 -6.49 0.91 -26.20
CA LYS A 90 -6.53 1.04 -27.67
C LYS A 90 -5.24 0.65 -28.39
N TRP A 91 -4.13 0.51 -27.66
CA TRP A 91 -2.82 0.13 -28.20
C TRP A 91 -2.38 -1.25 -27.77
N MET A 92 -3.14 -1.92 -26.88
CA MET A 92 -2.71 -3.21 -26.31
C MET A 92 -2.55 -4.26 -27.40
N HIS A 93 -3.54 -4.44 -28.26
CA HIS A 93 -3.47 -5.44 -29.32
C HIS A 93 -2.30 -5.20 -30.28
N ARG A 94 -2.12 -3.95 -30.73
CA ARG A 94 -0.99 -3.60 -31.61
C ARG A 94 0.37 -3.94 -30.98
N GLY A 95 0.51 -3.72 -29.70
CA GLY A 95 1.76 -3.97 -28.96
C GLY A 95 2.05 -5.45 -28.75
N LEU A 96 1.11 -6.37 -28.93
CA LEU A 96 1.36 -7.82 -28.83
C LEU A 96 2.37 -8.30 -29.88
N ARG A 97 2.46 -7.64 -31.02
CA ARG A 97 3.42 -7.97 -32.10
C ARG A 97 4.89 -7.86 -31.68
N GLU A 98 5.16 -7.12 -30.58
CA GLU A 98 6.50 -6.90 -30.05
C GLU A 98 6.80 -7.81 -28.84
N MET A 99 5.93 -8.75 -28.50
CA MET A 99 6.11 -9.64 -27.36
C MET A 99 7.09 -10.76 -27.68
N LYS A 100 7.77 -11.30 -26.67
CA LYS A 100 8.72 -12.40 -26.82
C LYS A 100 8.03 -13.75 -26.76
N VAL A 101 6.95 -13.85 -25.99
CA VAL A 101 6.15 -15.07 -25.82
C VAL A 101 4.68 -14.77 -26.07
N LEU A 102 3.94 -15.74 -26.55
CA LEU A 102 2.50 -15.70 -26.83
C LEU A 102 2.10 -14.63 -27.88
N THR A 103 3.00 -14.28 -28.79
CA THR A 103 2.74 -13.32 -29.87
C THR A 103 1.62 -13.80 -30.79
N GLU A 104 1.56 -15.12 -31.03
CA GLU A 104 0.57 -15.82 -31.85
C GLU A 104 -0.87 -15.64 -31.34
N ILE A 105 -1.05 -15.40 -30.05
CA ILE A 105 -2.39 -15.11 -29.51
C ILE A 105 -2.99 -13.84 -30.14
N GLY A 106 -2.16 -12.87 -30.53
CA GLY A 106 -2.64 -11.66 -31.23
C GLY A 106 -3.45 -11.97 -32.50
N ASP A 107 -2.99 -12.94 -33.28
CA ASP A 107 -3.69 -13.38 -34.50
C ASP A 107 -4.97 -14.17 -34.15
N ILE A 108 -4.92 -14.99 -33.09
CA ILE A 108 -6.10 -15.72 -32.59
C ILE A 108 -7.18 -14.73 -32.09
N LEU A 109 -6.77 -13.67 -31.36
CA LEU A 109 -7.71 -12.63 -30.93
C LEU A 109 -8.34 -11.89 -32.12
N THR A 110 -7.57 -11.65 -33.19
CA THR A 110 -8.10 -11.06 -34.45
C THR A 110 -9.13 -11.97 -35.07
N ALA A 111 -8.80 -13.26 -35.26
CA ALA A 111 -9.72 -14.22 -35.82
C ALA A 111 -11.00 -14.39 -34.96
N LEU A 112 -10.87 -14.33 -33.65
CA LEU A 112 -11.99 -14.45 -32.71
C LEU A 112 -12.99 -13.29 -32.85
N VAL A 113 -12.53 -12.04 -33.00
CA VAL A 113 -13.43 -10.87 -33.15
C VAL A 113 -14.04 -10.75 -34.55
N GLU A 114 -13.53 -11.48 -35.54
CA GLU A 114 -14.09 -11.57 -36.88
C GLU A 114 -15.26 -12.58 -36.96
N LEU A 115 -15.41 -13.45 -35.95
CA LEU A 115 -16.52 -14.40 -35.87
C LEU A 115 -17.83 -13.69 -35.52
N PRO A 116 -18.96 -14.11 -36.11
CA PRO A 116 -20.26 -13.66 -35.67
C PRO A 116 -20.47 -13.96 -34.19
N ASN A 117 -21.17 -13.06 -33.48
CA ASN A 117 -21.54 -13.32 -32.08
C ASN A 117 -22.33 -14.66 -31.99
N GLY A 118 -21.82 -15.55 -31.13
CA GLY A 118 -22.41 -16.86 -30.93
C GLY A 118 -21.97 -17.93 -31.92
N ASP A 119 -20.91 -17.71 -32.65
CA ASP A 119 -20.27 -18.76 -33.45
C ASP A 119 -19.77 -19.88 -32.53
N GLU A 120 -20.06 -21.14 -32.90
CA GLU A 120 -19.71 -22.34 -32.12
C GLU A 120 -18.20 -22.51 -31.86
N ARG A 121 -17.36 -21.82 -32.64
CA ARG A 121 -15.89 -21.86 -32.51
C ARG A 121 -15.36 -20.95 -31.40
N ILE A 122 -16.13 -19.98 -30.94
CA ILE A 122 -15.67 -18.99 -29.94
C ILE A 122 -15.25 -19.69 -28.62
N PRO A 123 -16.05 -20.61 -28.04
CA PRO A 123 -15.63 -21.36 -26.86
C PRO A 123 -14.30 -22.12 -27.05
N ASP A 124 -14.14 -22.81 -28.16
CA ASP A 124 -12.91 -23.57 -28.45
C ASP A 124 -11.70 -22.65 -28.58
N MET A 125 -11.87 -21.48 -29.15
CA MET A 125 -10.80 -20.48 -29.25
C MET A 125 -10.44 -19.87 -27.89
N ILE A 126 -11.40 -19.66 -27.01
CA ILE A 126 -11.18 -19.26 -25.62
C ILE A 126 -10.33 -20.31 -24.90
N GLU A 127 -10.70 -21.60 -25.01
CA GLU A 127 -9.97 -22.69 -24.38
C GLU A 127 -8.57 -22.87 -24.97
N LEU A 128 -8.38 -22.67 -26.27
CA LEU A 128 -7.08 -22.67 -26.92
C LEU A 128 -6.16 -21.58 -26.36
N ILE A 129 -6.66 -20.35 -26.24
CA ILE A 129 -5.92 -19.21 -25.65
C ILE A 129 -5.53 -19.52 -24.21
N VAL A 130 -6.48 -20.04 -23.43
CA VAL A 130 -6.26 -20.42 -22.02
C VAL A 130 -5.16 -21.49 -21.91
N ALA A 131 -5.23 -22.55 -22.71
CA ALA A 131 -4.23 -23.62 -22.70
C ALA A 131 -2.81 -23.10 -23.04
N MET A 132 -2.70 -22.17 -23.99
CA MET A 132 -1.42 -21.55 -24.35
C MET A 132 -0.86 -20.71 -23.18
N ILE A 133 -1.70 -19.97 -22.48
CA ILE A 133 -1.32 -19.17 -21.31
C ILE A 133 -0.90 -20.05 -20.15
N ILE A 134 -1.66 -21.11 -19.83
CA ILE A 134 -1.29 -22.09 -18.79
C ILE A 134 0.06 -22.72 -19.09
N LYS A 135 0.29 -23.12 -20.34
CA LYS A 135 1.58 -23.67 -20.77
C LYS A 135 2.73 -22.71 -20.52
N GLU A 136 2.56 -21.43 -20.84
CA GLU A 136 3.58 -20.42 -20.59
C GLU A 136 3.76 -20.14 -19.09
N MET A 137 2.68 -20.12 -18.31
CA MET A 137 2.77 -19.97 -16.85
C MET A 137 3.52 -21.13 -16.20
N LYS A 138 3.29 -22.38 -16.65
CA LYS A 138 4.06 -23.57 -16.23
C LYS A 138 5.53 -23.41 -16.55
N LYS A 139 5.87 -22.97 -17.76
CA LYS A 139 7.25 -22.72 -18.19
C LYS A 139 7.96 -21.65 -17.35
N GLN A 140 7.22 -20.65 -16.87
CA GLN A 140 7.73 -19.61 -15.97
C GLN A 140 7.71 -20.03 -14.48
N GLY A 141 7.30 -21.23 -14.15
CA GLY A 141 7.24 -21.73 -12.76
C GLY A 141 6.13 -21.08 -11.91
N LEU A 142 5.12 -20.48 -12.54
CA LEU A 142 4.04 -19.79 -11.86
C LEU A 142 2.92 -20.73 -11.39
N THR A 143 2.78 -21.90 -12.02
CA THR A 143 1.79 -22.91 -11.66
C THR A 143 2.28 -24.30 -12.05
N SER A 144 1.82 -25.30 -11.30
CA SER A 144 2.01 -26.74 -11.60
C SER A 144 0.68 -27.47 -11.80
N GLY A 145 -0.45 -26.76 -11.73
CA GLY A 145 -1.79 -27.34 -11.89
C GLY A 145 -1.98 -27.99 -13.27
N GLU A 146 -2.73 -29.08 -13.33
CA GLU A 146 -3.03 -29.80 -14.59
C GLU A 146 -4.40 -29.44 -15.19
N ASP A 147 -5.23 -28.72 -14.46
CA ASP A 147 -6.55 -28.28 -14.88
C ASP A 147 -6.44 -27.22 -16.00
N ASN A 148 -7.42 -27.19 -16.90
CA ASN A 148 -7.52 -26.16 -17.94
C ASN A 148 -8.39 -24.96 -17.51
N TYR A 149 -8.94 -24.94 -16.30
CA TYR A 149 -9.72 -23.83 -15.78
C TYR A 149 -8.81 -22.87 -15.01
N LEU A 150 -8.63 -21.65 -15.53
CA LEU A 150 -7.64 -20.69 -15.04
C LEU A 150 -7.82 -20.29 -13.57
N GLU A 151 -9.04 -20.28 -13.07
CA GLU A 151 -9.28 -19.93 -11.67
C GLU A 151 -8.62 -20.91 -10.71
N HIS A 152 -8.56 -22.20 -11.04
CA HIS A 152 -7.90 -23.22 -10.23
C HIS A 152 -6.37 -23.05 -10.13
N HIS A 153 -5.78 -22.24 -11.01
CA HIS A 153 -4.36 -21.91 -10.96
C HIS A 153 -4.04 -20.72 -10.05
N THR A 154 -5.04 -19.93 -9.61
CA THR A 154 -4.81 -18.68 -8.87
C THR A 154 -4.04 -18.88 -7.57
N ASP A 155 -4.38 -19.91 -6.79
CA ASP A 155 -3.70 -20.25 -5.56
C ASP A 155 -2.25 -20.70 -5.81
N ASN A 156 -2.02 -21.54 -6.83
CA ASN A 156 -0.67 -21.96 -7.23
C ASN A 156 0.18 -20.76 -7.65
N ILE A 157 -0.39 -19.83 -8.43
CA ILE A 157 0.28 -18.59 -8.83
C ILE A 157 0.67 -17.76 -7.61
N LEU A 158 -0.24 -17.56 -6.67
CA LEU A 158 0.04 -16.83 -5.43
C LEU A 158 1.08 -17.58 -4.55
N HIS A 159 1.09 -18.91 -4.59
CA HIS A 159 2.09 -19.72 -3.91
C HIS A 159 3.49 -19.64 -4.54
N SER A 160 3.62 -19.22 -5.79
CA SER A 160 4.91 -18.99 -6.44
C SER A 160 5.64 -17.71 -5.97
N ILE A 161 4.98 -16.85 -5.18
CA ILE A 161 5.63 -15.67 -4.59
C ILE A 161 6.79 -16.10 -3.69
N PRO A 162 8.00 -15.54 -3.84
CA PRO A 162 9.17 -15.89 -3.03
C PRO A 162 8.87 -15.81 -1.52
N GLN A 163 9.35 -16.78 -0.74
CA GLN A 163 9.04 -16.85 0.70
C GLN A 163 9.51 -15.63 1.49
N LYS A 164 10.62 -15.02 1.09
CA LYS A 164 11.13 -13.79 1.71
C LYS A 164 10.12 -12.66 1.59
N ASP A 165 9.60 -12.45 0.39
CA ASP A 165 8.61 -11.39 0.12
C ASP A 165 7.29 -11.65 0.86
N ARG A 166 6.90 -12.93 1.03
CA ARG A 166 5.72 -13.32 1.81
C ARG A 166 5.86 -13.04 3.30
N LYS A 167 7.05 -13.24 3.86
CA LYS A 167 7.30 -12.98 5.29
C LYS A 167 7.26 -11.49 5.57
N GLU A 168 7.98 -10.71 4.79
CA GLU A 168 7.99 -9.23 4.89
C GLU A 168 6.58 -8.64 4.72
N GLN A 169 5.77 -9.21 3.80
CA GLN A 169 4.41 -8.75 3.58
C GLN A 169 3.44 -9.13 4.70
N LYS A 170 3.56 -10.34 5.26
CA LYS A 170 2.75 -10.73 6.43
C LYS A 170 3.10 -9.85 7.63
N GLU A 171 4.37 -9.57 7.85
CA GLU A 171 4.84 -8.68 8.91
C GLU A 171 4.34 -7.26 8.71
N GLY A 172 4.46 -6.70 7.49
CA GLY A 172 3.95 -5.36 7.16
C GLY A 172 2.42 -5.27 7.23
N SER A 173 1.69 -6.29 6.78
CA SER A 173 0.22 -6.35 6.91
C SER A 173 -0.22 -6.49 8.36
N PHE A 174 0.51 -7.26 9.15
CA PHE A 174 0.25 -7.43 10.58
C PHE A 174 0.55 -6.13 11.35
N GLN A 175 1.67 -5.47 11.06
CA GLN A 175 2.00 -4.17 11.65
C GLN A 175 0.96 -3.11 11.32
N MET A 176 0.51 -3.04 10.07
CA MET A 176 -0.55 -2.11 9.65
C MET A 176 -1.88 -2.39 10.36
N ALA A 177 -2.24 -3.66 10.57
CA ALA A 177 -3.42 -4.03 11.36
C ALA A 177 -3.33 -3.53 12.81
N LEU A 178 -2.16 -3.65 13.44
CA LEU A 178 -1.92 -3.10 14.79
C LEU A 178 -1.99 -1.57 14.81
N ILE A 179 -1.41 -0.90 13.83
CA ILE A 179 -1.48 0.58 13.70
C ILE A 179 -2.94 1.03 13.63
N ASN A 180 -3.73 0.41 12.75
CA ASN A 180 -5.16 0.74 12.61
C ASN A 180 -5.94 0.50 13.91
N GLU A 181 -5.59 -0.54 14.66
CA GLU A 181 -6.21 -0.82 15.95
C GLU A 181 -5.86 0.23 17.00
N VAL A 182 -4.58 0.63 17.13
CA VAL A 182 -4.18 1.74 18.02
C VAL A 182 -4.95 3.00 17.68
N ILE A 183 -4.96 3.40 16.41
CA ILE A 183 -5.65 4.62 15.94
C ILE A 183 -7.15 4.57 16.25
N GLY A 184 -7.79 3.43 16.01
CA GLY A 184 -9.20 3.25 16.32
C GLY A 184 -9.50 3.40 17.82
N LEU A 185 -8.67 2.79 18.68
CA LEU A 185 -8.79 2.88 20.12
C LEU A 185 -8.53 4.30 20.64
N GLU A 186 -7.51 4.99 20.13
CA GLU A 186 -7.24 6.39 20.50
C GLU A 186 -8.38 7.29 20.07
N TRP A 187 -8.92 7.09 18.87
CA TRP A 187 -10.09 7.84 18.42
C TRP A 187 -11.31 7.60 19.26
N GLU A 188 -11.54 6.43 19.79
CA GLU A 188 -12.65 6.11 20.66
C GLU A 188 -12.44 6.65 22.09
N THR A 189 -11.22 6.54 22.65
CA THR A 189 -10.89 7.07 23.98
C THR A 189 -10.92 8.58 24.02
N ALA A 190 -10.47 9.25 22.95
CA ALA A 190 -10.64 10.69 22.81
C ALA A 190 -12.13 11.12 22.69
N ARG A 191 -13.08 10.19 22.41
CA ARG A 191 -14.55 10.44 22.38
C ARG A 191 -15.23 10.42 23.73
N ASN A 192 -14.64 9.83 24.74
CA ASN A 192 -15.14 9.87 26.10
C ASN A 192 -14.34 10.90 26.90
N PRO A 193 -14.66 12.21 26.82
CA PRO A 193 -13.94 13.16 27.63
C PRO A 193 -14.34 12.95 29.09
N VAL A 194 -13.34 12.84 29.94
CA VAL A 194 -13.48 13.38 31.30
C VAL A 194 -13.89 14.84 31.10
N GLU A 195 -15.04 15.22 31.64
CA GLU A 195 -15.77 16.48 31.45
C GLU A 195 -14.87 17.66 31.06
N GLY A 196 -15.01 18.17 29.85
CA GLY A 196 -14.57 19.52 29.47
C GLY A 196 -13.77 19.69 28.17
N CYS A 197 -13.38 18.67 27.43
CA CYS A 197 -12.63 18.84 26.18
C CYS A 197 -13.11 17.98 25.03
N ASN A 198 -13.69 18.63 24.03
CA ASN A 198 -14.00 18.05 22.73
C ASN A 198 -12.86 18.36 21.74
N VAL A 199 -11.91 17.45 21.57
CA VAL A 199 -10.84 17.51 20.54
C VAL A 199 -11.41 17.37 19.11
N ARG A 200 -12.73 17.27 18.94
CA ARG A 200 -13.35 16.73 17.72
C ARG A 200 -14.18 17.64 16.88
N ASP A 201 -14.40 18.83 17.34
CA ASP A 201 -15.20 19.75 16.52
C ASP A 201 -14.39 20.32 15.33
N THR A 202 -13.08 20.01 15.23
CA THR A 202 -12.17 20.61 14.24
C THR A 202 -11.42 19.63 13.33
N GLU A 203 -11.31 18.33 13.65
CA GLU A 203 -10.55 17.38 12.80
C GLU A 203 -11.41 16.24 12.24
N SER A 204 -11.22 15.95 10.94
CA SER A 204 -11.79 14.75 10.33
C SER A 204 -10.99 13.49 10.76
N PHE A 205 -11.66 12.34 10.84
CA PHE A 205 -11.01 11.04 11.13
C PHE A 205 -9.85 10.76 10.16
N ASP A 206 -9.94 11.23 8.92
CA ASP A 206 -8.90 11.01 7.92
C ASP A 206 -7.61 11.77 8.26
N VAL A 207 -7.71 13.03 8.72
CA VAL A 207 -6.55 13.84 9.15
C VAL A 207 -5.91 13.25 10.39
N PHE A 208 -6.71 12.84 11.37
CA PHE A 208 -6.24 12.15 12.57
C PHE A 208 -5.50 10.85 12.20
N THR A 209 -6.08 10.01 11.35
CA THR A 209 -5.48 8.75 10.89
C THR A 209 -4.13 9.01 10.21
N MET A 210 -4.06 9.96 9.29
CA MET A 210 -2.84 10.30 8.57
C MET A 210 -1.70 10.75 9.52
N SER A 211 -2.03 11.59 10.50
CA SER A 211 -1.09 12.05 11.51
C SER A 211 -0.57 10.87 12.35
N ARG A 212 -1.46 10.04 12.88
CA ARG A 212 -1.09 8.89 13.73
C ARG A 212 -0.36 7.78 12.97
N GLU A 213 -0.72 7.48 11.73
CA GLU A 213 0.03 6.54 10.87
C GLU A 213 1.46 7.01 10.63
N SER A 214 1.70 8.32 10.51
CA SER A 214 3.04 8.89 10.33
C SER A 214 3.93 8.64 11.53
N ILE A 215 3.38 8.67 12.74
CA ILE A 215 4.06 8.40 14.00
C ILE A 215 4.24 6.87 14.19
N TYR A 216 3.13 6.12 14.23
CA TYR A 216 3.13 4.69 14.54
C TYR A 216 3.78 3.82 13.46
N GLY A 217 3.87 4.30 12.24
CA GLY A 217 4.56 3.58 11.16
C GLY A 217 6.06 3.38 11.39
N SER A 218 6.66 3.99 12.42
CA SER A 218 8.04 3.76 12.85
C SER A 218 8.14 2.85 14.08
N TRP A 219 7.02 2.54 14.74
CA TRP A 219 6.98 1.74 15.96
C TRP A 219 7.16 0.26 15.67
N THR A 220 7.76 -0.45 16.62
CA THR A 220 7.85 -1.91 16.56
C THR A 220 6.49 -2.55 16.85
N THR A 221 6.31 -3.82 16.45
CA THR A 221 5.10 -4.57 16.76
C THR A 221 4.89 -4.77 18.27
N GLU A 222 5.96 -4.79 19.07
CA GLU A 222 5.90 -4.88 20.53
C GLU A 222 5.36 -3.59 21.13
N MET A 223 5.87 -2.44 20.72
CA MET A 223 5.37 -1.13 21.15
C MET A 223 3.89 -0.97 20.83
N LEU A 224 3.48 -1.31 19.60
CA LEU A 224 2.07 -1.24 19.19
C LEU A 224 1.17 -2.14 20.04
N LYS A 225 1.58 -3.36 20.33
CA LYS A 225 0.81 -4.28 21.19
C LYS A 225 0.70 -3.77 22.64
N SER A 226 1.78 -3.24 23.19
CA SER A 226 1.78 -2.66 24.53
C SER A 226 0.83 -1.44 24.60
N ARG A 227 0.87 -0.56 23.59
CA ARG A 227 -0.05 0.57 23.51
C ARG A 227 -1.51 0.15 23.35
N ILE A 228 -1.81 -0.86 22.52
CA ILE A 228 -3.16 -1.44 22.41
C ILE A 228 -3.65 -1.94 23.78
N HIS A 229 -2.78 -2.60 24.53
CA HIS A 229 -3.13 -3.06 25.87
C HIS A 229 -3.50 -1.89 26.78
N ASP A 230 -2.68 -0.83 26.83
CA ASP A 230 -2.94 0.37 27.62
C ASP A 230 -4.30 0.98 27.29
N LEU A 231 -4.55 1.21 25.99
CA LEU A 231 -5.79 1.83 25.51
C LEU A 231 -7.04 0.98 25.80
N ARG A 232 -6.93 -0.34 25.71
CA ARG A 232 -8.01 -1.25 26.11
C ARG A 232 -8.27 -1.20 27.61
N MET A 233 -7.23 -1.16 28.43
CA MET A 233 -7.36 -1.03 29.88
C MET A 233 -8.01 0.31 30.26
N MET A 234 -7.64 1.41 29.61
CA MET A 234 -8.28 2.71 29.78
C MET A 234 -9.77 2.66 29.41
N LYS A 235 -10.08 2.11 28.22
CA LYS A 235 -11.44 2.03 27.71
C LYS A 235 -12.35 1.14 28.53
N ASP A 236 -11.90 -0.11 28.82
CA ASP A 236 -12.76 -1.16 29.35
C ASP A 236 -12.86 -1.11 30.89
N LYS A 237 -11.81 -0.61 31.55
CA LYS A 237 -11.69 -0.62 33.01
C LYS A 237 -11.56 0.76 33.65
N GLY A 238 -11.53 1.83 32.84
CA GLY A 238 -11.28 3.17 33.37
C GLY A 238 -9.89 3.32 34.03
N TRP A 239 -8.94 2.45 33.62
CA TRP A 239 -7.59 2.48 34.16
C TRP A 239 -6.84 3.70 33.64
N ASN A 240 -6.18 4.43 34.52
CA ASN A 240 -5.21 5.45 34.15
C ASN A 240 -3.84 5.05 34.67
N PRO A 241 -2.78 5.20 33.87
CA PRO A 241 -1.43 4.87 34.31
C PRO A 241 -1.01 5.77 35.48
N GLU A 242 -0.45 5.16 36.52
CA GLU A 242 0.13 5.92 37.63
C GLU A 242 1.34 6.72 37.16
N ILE A 243 1.43 7.98 37.58
CA ILE A 243 2.58 8.84 37.29
C ILE A 243 3.57 8.69 38.45
N THR A 244 4.55 7.78 38.24
CA THR A 244 5.66 7.60 39.19
C THR A 244 6.79 8.60 38.90
N PRO A 245 7.64 8.95 39.88
CA PRO A 245 8.81 9.82 39.64
C PRO A 245 9.75 9.27 38.55
N VAL A 246 9.94 7.97 38.50
CA VAL A 246 10.77 7.31 37.46
C VAL A 246 10.16 7.47 36.07
N LYS A 247 8.86 7.29 35.97
CA LYS A 247 8.13 7.48 34.70
C LYS A 247 8.22 8.92 34.22
N GLN A 248 8.12 9.88 35.14
CA GLN A 248 8.25 11.29 34.82
C GLN A 248 9.65 11.63 34.31
N GLU A 249 10.71 11.13 34.96
CA GLU A 249 12.09 11.30 34.55
C GLU A 249 12.34 10.74 33.13
N ILE A 250 11.87 9.51 32.84
CA ILE A 250 11.98 8.91 31.49
C ILE A 250 11.24 9.74 30.46
N ALA A 251 10.03 10.21 30.75
CA ALA A 251 9.27 11.05 29.83
C ALA A 251 9.97 12.39 29.53
N GLU A 252 10.57 13.02 30.55
CA GLU A 252 11.35 14.25 30.40
C GLU A 252 12.60 14.06 29.52
N GLU A 253 13.33 12.94 29.68
CA GLU A 253 14.48 12.60 28.82
C GLU A 253 14.06 12.35 27.36
N ILE A 254 13.01 11.59 27.13
CA ILE A 254 12.46 11.36 25.79
C ILE A 254 12.03 12.68 25.15
N MET A 255 11.32 13.51 25.90
CA MET A 255 10.84 14.81 25.42
C MET A 255 12.01 15.71 25.02
N LYS A 256 13.10 15.73 25.79
CA LYS A 256 14.31 16.51 25.46
C LYS A 256 14.90 16.06 24.12
N VAL A 257 15.05 14.76 23.88
CA VAL A 257 15.54 14.23 22.61
C VAL A 257 14.60 14.63 21.45
N TRP A 258 13.30 14.58 21.67
CA TRP A 258 12.33 15.00 20.66
C TRP A 258 12.46 16.48 20.29
N MET A 259 12.67 17.36 21.29
CA MET A 259 12.85 18.79 21.05
C MET A 259 14.15 19.07 20.29
N ASP A 260 15.24 18.39 20.65
CA ASP A 260 16.52 18.48 19.92
C ASP A 260 16.32 18.06 18.45
N TRP A 261 15.58 16.98 18.18
CA TRP A 261 15.26 16.53 16.82
C TRP A 261 14.38 17.50 16.04
N LEU A 262 13.43 18.17 16.70
CA LEU A 262 12.62 19.22 16.09
C LEU A 262 13.44 20.46 15.75
N GLU A 263 14.40 20.83 16.59
CA GLU A 263 15.33 21.91 16.31
C GLU A 263 16.24 21.59 15.11
N GLU A 264 16.79 20.37 15.05
CA GLU A 264 17.55 19.90 13.89
C GLU A 264 16.71 19.92 12.60
N LEU A 265 15.46 19.47 12.67
CA LEU A 265 14.52 19.51 11.55
C LEU A 265 14.26 20.96 11.11
N ALA A 266 14.07 21.88 12.05
CA ALA A 266 13.80 23.28 11.78
C ALA A 266 14.95 24.01 11.08
N VAL A 267 16.19 23.57 11.29
CA VAL A 267 17.36 24.12 10.58
C VAL A 267 17.29 23.86 9.07
N ARG A 268 16.79 22.70 8.67
CA ARG A 268 16.71 22.28 7.26
C ARG A 268 15.35 22.52 6.63
N TYR A 269 14.29 22.36 7.42
CA TYR A 269 12.89 22.37 7.00
C TYR A 269 12.03 23.16 8.02
N PRO A 270 12.17 24.49 8.09
CA PRO A 270 11.53 25.31 9.13
C PRO A 270 9.99 25.24 9.11
N LYS A 271 9.37 25.28 7.92
CA LYS A 271 7.91 25.22 7.81
C LYS A 271 7.37 23.82 8.14
N SER A 272 8.10 22.78 7.74
CA SER A 272 7.74 21.39 8.08
C SER A 272 7.86 21.13 9.58
N ALA A 273 8.87 21.70 10.23
CA ALA A 273 9.01 21.63 11.68
C ALA A 273 7.87 22.37 12.40
N ASP A 274 7.47 23.56 11.93
CA ASP A 274 6.32 24.28 12.46
C ASP A 274 5.01 23.53 12.21
N PHE A 275 4.86 22.90 11.05
CA PHE A 275 3.72 22.05 10.75
C PHE A 275 3.64 20.86 11.73
N LEU A 276 4.77 20.18 12.00
CA LEU A 276 4.82 19.07 12.95
C LEU A 276 4.53 19.51 14.38
N ARG A 277 5.06 20.66 14.80
CA ARG A 277 4.70 21.27 16.11
C ARG A 277 3.19 21.52 16.20
N GLY A 278 2.59 22.05 15.14
CA GLY A 278 1.14 22.26 15.08
C GLY A 278 0.34 20.96 15.14
N ALA A 279 0.84 19.88 14.56
CA ALA A 279 0.20 18.56 14.61
C ALA A 279 0.21 17.93 16.01
N PHE A 280 1.13 18.32 16.89
CA PHE A 280 1.11 17.94 18.31
C PHE A 280 0.11 18.76 19.13
N LEU A 281 -0.30 19.94 18.66
CA LEU A 281 -1.29 20.81 19.33
C LEU A 281 -2.74 20.32 19.08
N LEU A 282 -3.00 19.03 19.24
CA LEU A 282 -4.32 18.41 19.01
C LEU A 282 -5.42 18.86 20.00
N ALA A 283 -5.13 19.74 20.93
CA ALA A 283 -6.13 20.28 21.85
C ALA A 283 -5.80 21.73 22.24
N GLU A 284 -6.80 22.59 22.21
CA GLU A 284 -6.74 23.97 22.75
C GLU A 284 -6.40 24.04 24.26
N ILE A 285 -6.13 22.89 24.90
CA ILE A 285 -5.93 22.77 26.35
C ILE A 285 -4.46 22.97 26.73
N PHE A 286 -3.53 22.63 25.84
CA PHE A 286 -2.10 22.70 26.12
C PHE A 286 -1.49 23.95 25.50
N ALA A 287 -0.66 24.64 26.29
CA ALA A 287 -0.05 25.89 25.86
C ALA A 287 1.16 25.68 24.93
N SER A 288 1.75 24.46 24.89
CA SER A 288 2.94 24.18 24.07
C SER A 288 2.97 22.74 23.52
N PRO A 289 3.72 22.51 22.43
CA PRO A 289 3.98 21.15 21.90
C PRO A 289 4.64 20.22 22.94
N GLU A 290 5.48 20.78 23.82
CA GLU A 290 6.16 20.07 24.89
C GLU A 290 5.14 19.51 25.89
N GLU A 291 4.16 20.32 26.32
CA GLU A 291 3.09 19.88 27.23
C GLU A 291 2.24 18.78 26.60
N CYS A 292 1.92 18.88 25.31
CA CYS A 292 1.19 17.84 24.58
C CYS A 292 1.98 16.53 24.54
N LEU A 293 3.25 16.58 24.17
CA LEU A 293 4.11 15.40 24.12
C LEU A 293 4.29 14.77 25.50
N GLN A 294 4.49 15.59 26.55
CA GLN A 294 4.61 15.10 27.92
C GLN A 294 3.32 14.40 28.36
N ALA A 295 2.17 14.99 28.10
CA ALA A 295 0.88 14.37 28.41
C ALA A 295 0.68 13.04 27.70
N GLU A 296 1.08 12.95 26.42
CA GLU A 296 1.04 11.70 25.65
C GLU A 296 1.95 10.64 26.27
N LEU A 297 3.22 10.95 26.57
CA LEU A 297 4.16 10.01 27.17
C LEU A 297 3.70 9.54 28.55
N LEU A 298 3.14 10.43 29.37
CA LEU A 298 2.59 10.07 30.68
C LEU A 298 1.31 9.23 30.59
N SER A 299 0.64 9.19 29.44
CA SER A 299 -0.50 8.30 29.16
C SER A 299 -0.12 6.85 28.85
N TYR A 300 1.16 6.54 28.70
CA TYR A 300 1.65 5.19 28.46
C TYR A 300 1.80 4.44 29.78
N SER A 301 1.68 3.10 29.79
CA SER A 301 2.16 2.28 30.91
C SER A 301 3.68 2.37 31.05
N GLU A 302 4.22 1.93 32.19
CA GLU A 302 5.68 1.84 32.35
C GLU A 302 6.32 0.93 31.29
N GLU A 303 5.65 -0.17 30.91
CA GLU A 303 6.10 -1.08 29.84
C GLU A 303 6.14 -0.38 28.47
N THR A 304 5.08 0.31 28.10
CA THR A 304 5.03 1.04 26.80
C THR A 304 6.06 2.15 26.75
N LEU A 305 6.24 2.90 27.85
CA LEU A 305 7.20 3.97 27.94
C LEU A 305 8.66 3.46 27.89
N ASP A 306 8.97 2.36 28.55
CA ASP A 306 10.29 1.72 28.49
C ASP A 306 10.63 1.21 27.09
N LEU A 307 9.67 0.56 26.42
CA LEU A 307 9.84 0.13 25.02
C LEU A 307 10.09 1.33 24.09
N TYR A 308 9.34 2.42 24.29
CA TYR A 308 9.52 3.63 23.52
C TYR A 308 10.85 4.32 23.80
N GLY A 309 11.27 4.41 25.07
CA GLY A 309 12.56 4.96 25.47
C GLY A 309 13.75 4.20 24.84
N ARG A 310 13.71 2.86 24.86
CA ARG A 310 14.73 2.04 24.18
C ARG A 310 14.76 2.27 22.68
N PHE A 311 13.60 2.42 22.04
CA PHE A 311 13.52 2.75 20.63
C PHE A 311 14.12 4.12 20.31
N ILE A 312 13.84 5.14 21.12
CA ILE A 312 14.45 6.46 21.01
C ILE A 312 15.99 6.38 21.15
N ALA A 313 16.48 5.68 22.18
CA ALA A 313 17.91 5.48 22.40
C ALA A 313 18.57 4.80 21.19
N GLN A 314 17.96 3.77 20.63
CA GLN A 314 18.47 3.11 19.42
C GLN A 314 18.55 4.07 18.24
N LEU A 315 17.53 4.92 18.01
CA LEU A 315 17.54 5.90 16.93
C LEU A 315 18.69 6.93 17.12
N CYS A 316 18.95 7.35 18.35
CA CYS A 316 20.08 8.22 18.67
C CYS A 316 21.43 7.55 18.33
N GLU A 317 21.61 6.28 18.71
CA GLU A 317 22.82 5.50 18.37
C GLU A 317 23.00 5.34 16.86
N GLU A 318 21.91 5.19 16.11
CA GLU A 318 21.89 5.09 14.64
C GLU A 318 22.04 6.45 13.93
N GLY A 319 22.03 7.57 14.66
CA GLY A 319 22.05 8.94 14.11
C GLY A 319 20.79 9.26 13.30
N ARG A 320 19.64 8.72 13.69
CA ARG A 320 18.36 8.88 13.00
C ARG A 320 17.45 9.82 13.78
N ASN A 321 16.84 10.74 13.08
CA ASN A 321 15.92 11.73 13.64
C ASN A 321 14.46 11.31 13.38
N LEU A 322 13.70 10.97 14.46
CA LEU A 322 12.31 10.49 14.34
C LEU A 322 11.37 11.60 13.86
N ALA A 323 11.63 12.87 14.17
CA ALA A 323 10.83 13.98 13.68
C ALA A 323 10.96 14.10 12.14
N GLU A 324 12.17 13.98 11.60
CA GLU A 324 12.41 13.96 10.15
C GLU A 324 11.74 12.74 9.50
N MET A 325 11.85 11.54 10.11
CA MET A 325 11.21 10.33 9.62
C MET A 325 9.68 10.45 9.58
N THR A 326 9.07 11.07 10.60
CA THR A 326 7.64 11.31 10.69
C THR A 326 7.20 12.28 9.59
N MET A 327 7.93 13.39 9.41
CA MET A 327 7.64 14.35 8.36
C MET A 327 7.81 13.81 6.96
N HIS A 328 8.79 12.94 6.72
CA HIS A 328 8.90 12.23 5.43
C HIS A 328 7.67 11.41 5.10
N LYS A 329 7.13 10.67 6.07
CA LYS A 329 5.91 9.89 5.88
C LYS A 329 4.72 10.80 5.61
N LEU A 330 4.57 11.87 6.39
CA LEU A 330 3.49 12.83 6.22
C LEU A 330 3.53 13.50 4.84
N ALA A 331 4.71 13.92 4.37
CA ALA A 331 4.89 14.47 3.03
C ALA A 331 4.45 13.48 1.92
N LEU A 332 4.71 12.18 2.10
CA LEU A 332 4.25 11.15 1.17
C LEU A 332 2.71 11.02 1.19
N TYR A 333 2.07 11.06 2.36
CA TYR A 333 0.61 11.06 2.47
C TYR A 333 -0.03 12.28 1.81
N CYS A 334 0.58 13.45 1.95
CA CYS A 334 0.14 14.67 1.29
C CYS A 334 0.44 14.72 -0.22
N GLY A 335 1.01 13.64 -0.79
CA GLY A 335 1.30 13.53 -2.22
C GLY A 335 2.53 14.32 -2.69
N SER A 336 3.32 14.91 -1.79
CA SER A 336 4.47 15.77 -2.14
C SER A 336 5.68 14.99 -2.67
N GLY A 337 5.74 13.68 -2.43
CA GLY A 337 6.78 12.78 -2.95
C GLY A 337 8.16 12.94 -2.29
N SER A 338 8.47 14.07 -1.66
CA SER A 338 9.68 14.30 -0.85
C SER A 338 9.45 15.41 0.17
N LEU A 339 10.27 15.44 1.23
CA LEU A 339 10.19 16.48 2.26
C LEU A 339 10.59 17.86 1.70
N ASP A 340 11.55 17.93 0.78
CA ASP A 340 11.91 19.20 0.12
C ASP A 340 10.73 19.85 -0.60
N ARG A 341 9.94 19.05 -1.35
CA ARG A 341 8.75 19.56 -2.04
C ARG A 341 7.63 19.91 -1.08
N PHE A 342 7.51 19.15 0.00
CA PHE A 342 6.53 19.47 1.02
C PHE A 342 6.84 20.80 1.67
N GLU A 343 8.09 21.05 2.03
CA GLU A 343 8.58 22.33 2.57
C GLU A 343 8.30 23.51 1.65
N GLU A 344 8.50 23.33 0.33
CA GLU A 344 8.20 24.35 -0.68
C GLU A 344 6.69 24.62 -0.82
N SER A 345 5.84 23.62 -0.52
CA SER A 345 4.38 23.73 -0.67
C SER A 345 3.65 24.32 0.54
N LEU A 346 4.31 24.31 1.71
CA LEU A 346 3.86 25.00 2.92
C LEU A 346 4.20 26.51 2.87
#